data_bf0db858036c741a2cd9681bb337db63
#
_entry.id   bf0db858036c741a2cd9681bb337db63
#
_cell.length_a   1.000
_cell.length_b   1.000
_cell.length_c   1.000
_cell.angle_alpha   90.00
_cell.angle_beta   90.00
_cell.angle_gamma   90.00
#
_symmetry.space_group_name_H-M   'P 1'
#
loop_
_entity.id
_entity.type
_entity.pdbx_description
1 polymer ?
#
loop_
_entity_poly.entity_id
_entity_poly.type
_entity_poly.pdbx_seq_one_letter_code
_entity_poly.pdbx_strand_id
1 'polypeptide(L)'
;MLKFISWNVNGLRACYDKGFVDVFHRLEADFFCLQETKMQEGQLDAKFEGYHSYWNYAEKKGYSGTAIFSKVKPLSVTYGLGIEEHDHEGRVITLELESFYLITVYTPNSQEELRRLDYRMKWEDDFRAYLKKLEEKKPVIVCGDLNVAHKEIDLKNPKTNRKNAGFTDEERAKFTTLLESGFTDTFRYFYPEQEGIYSWWSYRFKAREKNAGWRIDYFLTSDSLRNKLKGAHIHTDIFGSDHCPVELTIEL
;
A
#
# COMPACT_ATOMS: atom_id res chain seq x y z
N MET A 1 12.34 15.15 10.02
CA MET A 1 11.23 14.89 9.06
C MET A 1 11.58 13.67 8.25
N LEU A 2 10.66 12.69 8.16
CA LEU A 2 10.83 11.46 7.40
C LEU A 2 9.90 11.46 6.19
N LYS A 3 10.38 10.92 5.07
CA LYS A 3 9.63 10.73 3.84
C LYS A 3 9.45 9.25 3.54
N PHE A 4 8.21 8.86 3.31
CA PHE A 4 7.79 7.51 2.97
C PHE A 4 7.17 7.51 1.58
N ILE A 5 7.54 6.52 0.76
CA ILE A 5 6.92 6.26 -0.54
C ILE A 5 6.36 4.85 -0.54
N SER A 6 5.20 4.68 -1.13
CA SER A 6 4.57 3.38 -1.39
C SER A 6 4.15 3.29 -2.85
N TRP A 7 4.50 2.19 -3.51
CA TRP A 7 4.21 1.99 -4.92
C TRP A 7 3.90 0.53 -5.24
N ASN A 8 2.71 0.26 -5.71
CA ASN A 8 2.42 -1.00 -6.38
C ASN A 8 3.04 -0.95 -7.78
N VAL A 9 4.06 -1.75 -8.03
CA VAL A 9 4.84 -1.73 -9.27
C VAL A 9 4.33 -2.69 -10.35
N ASN A 10 3.33 -3.49 -10.03
CA ASN A 10 2.72 -4.48 -10.96
C ASN A 10 3.78 -5.27 -11.73
N GLY A 11 4.72 -5.86 -10.99
CA GLY A 11 5.91 -6.53 -11.50
C GLY A 11 7.13 -5.60 -11.53
N LEU A 12 8.04 -5.78 -10.57
CA LEU A 12 9.21 -4.91 -10.43
C LEU A 12 10.13 -4.97 -11.66
N ARG A 13 10.36 -6.15 -12.23
CA ARG A 13 11.22 -6.29 -13.41
C ARG A 13 10.70 -5.46 -14.59
N ALA A 14 9.40 -5.50 -14.86
CA ALA A 14 8.79 -4.69 -15.91
C ALA A 14 8.84 -3.18 -15.58
N CYS A 15 8.63 -2.81 -14.33
CA CYS A 15 8.74 -1.42 -13.88
C CYS A 15 10.19 -0.91 -13.95
N TYR A 16 11.16 -1.78 -13.69
CA TYR A 16 12.59 -1.46 -13.82
C TYR A 16 12.94 -1.00 -15.24
N ASP A 17 12.45 -1.74 -16.25
CA ASP A 17 12.65 -1.39 -17.67
C ASP A 17 11.94 -0.08 -18.06
N LYS A 18 11.00 0.37 -17.27
CA LYS A 18 10.23 1.62 -17.48
C LYS A 18 10.69 2.79 -16.62
N GLY A 19 11.89 2.71 -16.02
CA GLY A 19 12.50 3.82 -15.31
C GLY A 19 12.34 3.83 -13.80
N PHE A 20 12.07 2.68 -13.17
CA PHE A 20 11.95 2.57 -11.71
C PHE A 20 13.14 3.18 -10.96
N VAL A 21 14.38 2.94 -11.42
CA VAL A 21 15.60 3.42 -10.75
C VAL A 21 15.63 4.95 -10.69
N ASP A 22 15.27 5.62 -11.78
CA ASP A 22 15.25 7.08 -11.83
C ASP A 22 14.18 7.64 -10.88
N VAL A 23 13.00 7.01 -10.83
CA VAL A 23 11.94 7.38 -9.90
C VAL A 23 12.39 7.18 -8.45
N PHE A 24 13.01 6.04 -8.15
CA PHE A 24 13.52 5.72 -6.82
C PHE A 24 14.50 6.80 -6.31
N HIS A 25 15.47 7.16 -7.14
CA HIS A 25 16.44 8.20 -6.78
C HIS A 25 15.81 9.59 -6.69
N ARG A 26 14.93 9.95 -7.61
CA ARG A 26 14.29 11.27 -7.64
C ARG A 26 13.41 11.53 -6.41
N LEU A 27 12.73 10.51 -5.90
CA LEU A 27 11.85 10.66 -4.75
C LEU A 27 12.60 10.75 -3.41
N GLU A 28 13.84 10.29 -3.32
CA GLU A 28 14.73 10.42 -2.15
C GLU A 28 14.05 10.05 -0.83
N ALA A 29 13.30 8.94 -0.80
CA ALA A 29 12.57 8.50 0.39
C ALA A 29 13.52 7.94 1.47
N ASP A 30 13.15 8.11 2.73
CA ASP A 30 13.78 7.40 3.84
C ASP A 30 13.33 5.94 3.88
N PHE A 31 12.06 5.69 3.51
CA PHE A 31 11.46 4.37 3.36
C PHE A 31 10.71 4.30 2.02
N PHE A 32 11.06 3.32 1.20
CA PHE A 32 10.41 3.07 -0.07
C PHE A 32 9.80 1.67 -0.07
N CYS A 33 8.48 1.58 -0.08
CA CYS A 33 7.73 0.33 0.02
C CYS A 33 7.13 -0.05 -1.32
N LEU A 34 7.23 -1.33 -1.67
CA LEU A 34 6.71 -1.89 -2.91
C LEU A 34 5.66 -2.95 -2.65
N GLN A 35 4.65 -2.99 -3.50
CA GLN A 35 3.68 -4.07 -3.55
C GLN A 35 3.64 -4.65 -4.97
N GLU A 36 3.20 -5.90 -5.04
CA GLU A 36 3.10 -6.65 -6.29
C GLU A 36 4.41 -6.69 -7.09
N THR A 37 5.48 -7.08 -6.38
CA THR A 37 6.81 -7.19 -7.00
C THR A 37 6.87 -8.31 -8.03
N LYS A 38 6.06 -9.35 -7.89
CA LYS A 38 5.99 -10.55 -8.76
C LYS A 38 7.34 -11.22 -8.95
N MET A 39 8.20 -11.16 -7.92
CA MET A 39 9.57 -11.64 -7.96
C MET A 39 9.79 -12.87 -7.10
N GLN A 40 10.88 -13.55 -7.38
CA GLN A 40 11.50 -14.56 -6.55
C GLN A 40 12.94 -14.16 -6.26
N GLU A 41 13.53 -14.75 -5.23
CA GLU A 41 14.92 -14.49 -4.87
C GLU A 41 15.88 -14.69 -6.06
N GLY A 42 16.80 -13.76 -6.24
CA GLY A 42 17.81 -13.82 -7.29
C GLY A 42 17.36 -13.41 -8.70
N GLN A 43 16.10 -13.05 -8.92
CA GLN A 43 15.63 -12.65 -10.25
C GLN A 43 16.03 -11.21 -10.66
N LEU A 44 16.28 -10.35 -9.70
CA LEU A 44 16.75 -8.97 -9.94
C LEU A 44 17.62 -8.54 -8.76
N ASP A 45 18.81 -8.04 -9.04
CA ASP A 45 19.68 -7.43 -8.03
C ASP A 45 19.35 -5.95 -7.88
N ALA A 46 18.27 -5.66 -7.15
CA ALA A 46 17.84 -4.31 -6.83
C ALA A 46 18.48 -3.86 -5.52
N LYS A 47 19.73 -3.40 -5.62
CA LYS A 47 20.46 -2.84 -4.49
C LYS A 47 20.66 -1.34 -4.70
N PHE A 48 20.38 -0.56 -3.68
CA PHE A 48 20.58 0.88 -3.67
C PHE A 48 21.50 1.25 -2.53
N GLU A 49 22.54 2.04 -2.85
CA GLU A 49 23.49 2.52 -1.85
C GLU A 49 22.78 3.30 -0.75
N GLY A 50 23.12 3.00 0.50
CA GLY A 50 22.51 3.63 1.67
C GLY A 50 21.16 3.04 2.11
N TYR A 51 20.68 1.99 1.44
CA TYR A 51 19.43 1.33 1.80
C TYR A 51 19.66 -0.12 2.20
N HIS A 52 18.95 -0.53 3.25
CA HIS A 52 18.69 -1.94 3.59
C HIS A 52 17.42 -2.37 2.87
N SER A 53 17.40 -3.58 2.32
CA SER A 53 16.23 -4.11 1.61
C SER A 53 15.68 -5.38 2.26
N TYR A 54 14.36 -5.47 2.30
CA TYR A 54 13.62 -6.59 2.87
C TYR A 54 12.56 -7.04 1.88
N TRP A 55 12.49 -8.34 1.62
CA TRP A 55 11.65 -8.92 0.58
C TRP A 55 10.78 -10.02 1.14
N ASN A 56 9.51 -10.03 0.77
CA ASN A 56 8.58 -11.11 1.05
C ASN A 56 8.00 -11.61 -0.26
N TYR A 57 8.39 -12.82 -0.66
CA TYR A 57 7.99 -13.43 -1.92
C TYR A 57 6.78 -14.33 -1.71
N ALA A 58 5.85 -14.35 -2.68
CA ALA A 58 4.81 -15.36 -2.72
C ALA A 58 5.41 -16.74 -3.09
N GLU A 59 4.83 -17.81 -2.58
CA GLU A 59 5.20 -19.17 -2.99
C GLU A 59 4.89 -19.39 -4.48
N LYS A 60 3.79 -18.83 -4.96
CA LYS A 60 3.43 -18.83 -6.37
C LYS A 60 4.32 -17.85 -7.14
N LYS A 61 5.09 -18.37 -8.11
CA LYS A 61 5.95 -17.54 -8.95
C LYS A 61 5.17 -16.53 -9.80
N GLY A 62 5.73 -15.33 -9.96
CA GLY A 62 5.13 -14.27 -10.78
C GLY A 62 3.83 -13.68 -10.21
N TYR A 63 3.65 -13.74 -8.90
CA TYR A 63 2.43 -13.35 -8.22
C TYR A 63 2.73 -12.61 -6.92
N SER A 64 1.95 -11.57 -6.61
CA SER A 64 2.02 -10.82 -5.34
C SER A 64 3.47 -10.38 -4.97
N GLY A 65 3.83 -10.46 -3.70
CA GLY A 65 5.15 -10.07 -3.21
C GLY A 65 5.24 -8.60 -2.79
N THR A 66 6.01 -8.35 -1.74
CA THR A 66 6.26 -7.02 -1.19
C THR A 66 7.73 -6.80 -0.92
N ALA A 67 8.16 -5.54 -0.85
CA ALA A 67 9.52 -5.18 -0.47
C ALA A 67 9.54 -3.84 0.26
N ILE A 68 10.56 -3.64 1.09
CA ILE A 68 10.86 -2.35 1.71
C ILE A 68 12.35 -2.04 1.53
N PHE A 69 12.64 -0.84 1.07
CA PHE A 69 13.98 -0.22 1.11
C PHE A 69 13.97 0.81 2.22
N SER A 70 14.92 0.71 3.16
CA SER A 70 15.02 1.58 4.33
C SER A 70 16.41 2.14 4.50
N LYS A 71 16.55 3.45 4.67
CA LYS A 71 17.82 4.08 5.06
C LYS A 71 18.22 3.72 6.50
N VAL A 72 17.24 3.39 7.33
CA VAL A 72 17.46 3.05 8.74
C VAL A 72 17.39 1.54 8.90
N LYS A 73 18.37 0.96 9.59
CA LYS A 73 18.32 -0.46 9.96
C LYS A 73 17.26 -0.65 11.04
N PRO A 74 16.21 -1.46 10.83
CA PRO A 74 15.19 -1.70 11.84
C PRO A 74 15.72 -2.53 13.01
N LEU A 75 15.03 -2.46 14.14
CA LEU A 75 15.28 -3.31 15.31
C LEU A 75 14.90 -4.77 15.02
N SER A 76 13.81 -4.98 14.28
CA SER A 76 13.37 -6.30 13.82
C SER A 76 12.57 -6.19 12.53
N VAL A 77 12.46 -7.32 11.84
CA VAL A 77 11.65 -7.48 10.62
C VAL A 77 10.76 -8.70 10.79
N THR A 78 9.48 -8.56 10.48
CA THR A 78 8.52 -9.65 10.50
C THR A 78 7.85 -9.77 9.13
N TYR A 79 7.67 -10.99 8.66
CA TYR A 79 7.04 -11.31 7.38
C TYR A 79 5.70 -12.00 7.63
N GLY A 80 4.63 -11.48 6.98
CA GLY A 80 3.28 -12.00 7.16
C GLY A 80 2.59 -11.50 8.44
N LEU A 81 1.46 -12.13 8.75
CA LEU A 81 0.63 -11.84 9.91
C LEU A 81 0.84 -12.83 11.08
N GLY A 82 1.61 -13.89 10.85
CA GLY A 82 1.71 -15.02 11.78
C GLY A 82 0.51 -15.95 11.70
N ILE A 83 -0.22 -15.95 10.59
CA ILE A 83 -1.38 -16.80 10.31
C ILE A 83 -1.10 -17.54 9.01
N GLU A 84 -0.97 -18.86 9.09
CA GLU A 84 -0.57 -19.72 7.96
C GLU A 84 -1.43 -19.49 6.72
N GLU A 85 -2.75 -19.40 6.88
CA GLU A 85 -3.69 -19.17 5.77
C GLU A 85 -3.37 -17.90 4.96
N HIS A 86 -2.76 -16.89 5.57
CA HIS A 86 -2.48 -15.59 4.96
C HIS A 86 -1.04 -15.41 4.47
N ASP A 87 -0.11 -16.24 4.95
CA ASP A 87 1.32 -15.93 4.85
C ASP A 87 2.05 -16.59 3.67
N HIS A 88 1.31 -17.19 2.72
CA HIS A 88 1.87 -17.82 1.52
C HIS A 88 2.02 -16.89 0.31
N GLU A 89 1.44 -15.71 0.36
CA GLU A 89 1.35 -14.82 -0.80
C GLU A 89 2.28 -13.59 -0.72
N GLY A 90 3.17 -13.52 0.28
CA GLY A 90 4.18 -12.46 0.39
C GLY A 90 3.59 -11.04 0.52
N ARG A 91 2.49 -10.89 1.28
CA ARG A 91 1.67 -9.67 1.28
C ARG A 91 2.06 -8.62 2.30
N VAL A 92 2.77 -8.99 3.36
CA VAL A 92 3.02 -8.10 4.50
C VAL A 92 4.47 -8.18 4.94
N ILE A 93 5.10 -7.01 5.12
CA ILE A 93 6.37 -6.85 5.82
C ILE A 93 6.17 -5.82 6.91
N THR A 94 6.62 -6.11 8.12
CA THR A 94 6.65 -5.19 9.25
C THR A 94 8.08 -4.89 9.65
N LEU A 95 8.47 -3.62 9.63
CA LEU A 95 9.71 -3.14 10.26
C LEU A 95 9.38 -2.56 11.63
N GLU A 96 10.10 -2.99 12.65
CA GLU A 96 10.11 -2.34 13.95
C GLU A 96 11.22 -1.29 13.98
N LEU A 97 10.85 -0.01 14.06
CA LEU A 97 11.77 1.10 14.28
C LEU A 97 11.76 1.50 15.77
N GLU A 98 12.65 2.40 16.14
CA GLU A 98 12.77 2.85 17.54
C GLU A 98 11.44 3.38 18.10
N SER A 99 10.74 4.23 17.35
CA SER A 99 9.55 4.96 17.82
C SER A 99 8.24 4.57 17.11
N PHE A 100 8.27 3.67 16.12
CA PHE A 100 7.08 3.27 15.36
C PHE A 100 7.28 1.92 14.66
N TYR A 101 6.19 1.33 14.20
CA TYR A 101 6.18 0.23 13.23
C TYR A 101 5.84 0.76 11.84
N LEU A 102 6.57 0.29 10.82
CA LEU A 102 6.22 0.50 9.41
C LEU A 102 5.74 -0.82 8.81
N ILE A 103 4.54 -0.83 8.27
CA ILE A 103 3.96 -2.00 7.60
C ILE A 103 3.70 -1.66 6.14
N THR A 104 4.26 -2.45 5.22
CA THR A 104 3.80 -2.47 3.83
C THR A 104 2.83 -3.63 3.63
N VAL A 105 1.77 -3.42 2.88
CA VAL A 105 0.75 -4.43 2.64
C VAL A 105 0.26 -4.41 1.20
N TYR A 106 0.09 -5.58 0.63
CA TYR A 106 -0.68 -5.82 -0.59
C TYR A 106 -1.91 -6.64 -0.24
N THR A 107 -3.02 -5.96 -0.04
CA THR A 107 -4.29 -6.57 0.37
C THR A 107 -4.81 -7.50 -0.73
N PRO A 108 -5.33 -8.71 -0.41
CA PRO A 108 -5.91 -9.59 -1.40
C PRO A 108 -7.06 -8.92 -2.16
N ASN A 109 -7.03 -9.00 -3.48
CA ASN A 109 -8.14 -8.58 -4.34
C ASN A 109 -9.29 -9.59 -4.23
N SER A 110 -10.54 -9.11 -4.17
CA SER A 110 -11.74 -9.97 -4.13
C SER A 110 -12.00 -10.71 -5.44
N GLN A 111 -11.32 -10.31 -6.53
CA GLN A 111 -11.35 -10.89 -7.88
C GLN A 111 -12.70 -10.74 -8.61
N GLU A 112 -12.69 -11.09 -9.89
CA GLU A 112 -13.89 -11.14 -10.72
C GLU A 112 -14.98 -12.01 -10.08
N GLU A 113 -16.23 -11.59 -10.21
CA GLU A 113 -17.38 -12.28 -9.60
C GLU A 113 -17.29 -12.42 -8.08
N LEU A 114 -16.40 -11.63 -7.45
CA LEU A 114 -16.17 -11.61 -6.00
C LEU A 114 -15.80 -12.99 -5.42
N ARG A 115 -15.07 -13.80 -6.19
CA ARG A 115 -14.71 -15.19 -5.82
C ARG A 115 -13.92 -15.29 -4.51
N ARG A 116 -13.16 -14.25 -4.15
CA ARG A 116 -12.37 -14.20 -2.91
C ARG A 116 -12.93 -13.23 -1.88
N LEU A 117 -14.17 -12.76 -2.02
CA LEU A 117 -14.72 -11.76 -1.09
C LEU A 117 -14.78 -12.29 0.36
N ASP A 118 -15.25 -13.50 0.57
CA ASP A 118 -15.33 -14.09 1.92
C ASP A 118 -13.95 -14.22 2.56
N TYR A 119 -12.95 -14.68 1.80
CA TYR A 119 -11.57 -14.72 2.23
C TYR A 119 -11.04 -13.31 2.57
N ARG A 120 -11.32 -12.34 1.69
CA ARG A 120 -10.95 -10.93 1.88
C ARG A 120 -11.52 -10.37 3.17
N MET A 121 -12.77 -10.68 3.51
CA MET A 121 -13.41 -10.20 4.73
C MET A 121 -12.72 -10.74 5.99
N LYS A 122 -12.36 -12.01 6.00
CA LYS A 122 -11.58 -12.61 7.08
C LYS A 122 -10.18 -11.99 7.16
N TRP A 123 -9.51 -11.84 6.04
CA TRP A 123 -8.18 -11.22 5.96
C TRP A 123 -8.19 -9.80 6.56
N GLU A 124 -9.20 -9.00 6.25
CA GLU A 124 -9.36 -7.64 6.77
C GLU A 124 -9.48 -7.63 8.31
N ASP A 125 -10.24 -8.53 8.89
CA ASP A 125 -10.40 -8.62 10.34
C ASP A 125 -9.09 -9.05 11.01
N ASP A 126 -8.41 -10.04 10.45
CA ASP A 126 -7.13 -10.53 10.96
C ASP A 126 -6.02 -9.47 10.82
N PHE A 127 -5.99 -8.74 9.72
CA PHE A 127 -5.04 -7.64 9.51
C PHE A 127 -5.27 -6.50 10.50
N ARG A 128 -6.51 -6.08 10.71
CA ARG A 128 -6.84 -5.07 11.70
C ARG A 128 -6.42 -5.51 13.11
N ALA A 129 -6.70 -6.74 13.48
CA ALA A 129 -6.28 -7.29 14.78
C ALA A 129 -4.74 -7.27 14.93
N TYR A 130 -4.02 -7.63 13.87
CA TYR A 130 -2.56 -7.57 13.82
C TYR A 130 -2.04 -6.14 14.05
N LEU A 131 -2.58 -5.16 13.35
CA LEU A 131 -2.19 -3.74 13.52
C LEU A 131 -2.48 -3.24 14.93
N LYS A 132 -3.63 -3.58 15.50
CA LYS A 132 -4.00 -3.16 16.86
C LYS A 132 -3.09 -3.76 17.92
N LYS A 133 -2.63 -4.98 17.73
CA LYS A 133 -1.65 -5.63 18.63
C LYS A 133 -0.29 -4.91 18.59
N LEU A 134 0.18 -4.53 17.40
CA LEU A 134 1.41 -3.74 17.28
C LEU A 134 1.28 -2.36 17.95
N GLU A 135 0.13 -1.71 17.76
CA GLU A 135 -0.16 -0.38 18.29
C GLU A 135 -0.14 -0.33 19.82
N GLU A 136 -0.37 -1.45 20.52
CA GLU A 136 -0.21 -1.53 21.98
C GLU A 136 1.20 -1.16 22.45
N LYS A 137 2.20 -1.33 21.58
CA LYS A 137 3.62 -1.07 21.89
C LYS A 137 4.12 0.27 21.35
N LYS A 138 3.84 0.54 20.09
CA LYS A 138 4.31 1.73 19.35
C LYS A 138 3.27 2.14 18.32
N PRO A 139 3.22 3.44 17.94
CA PRO A 139 2.40 3.89 16.83
C PRO A 139 2.74 3.14 15.54
N VAL A 140 1.75 3.02 14.67
CA VAL A 140 1.82 2.25 13.43
C VAL A 140 1.66 3.18 12.22
N ILE A 141 2.51 3.00 11.23
CA ILE A 141 2.37 3.56 9.87
C ILE A 141 2.16 2.39 8.92
N VAL A 142 1.03 2.39 8.23
CA VAL A 142 0.68 1.37 7.22
C VAL A 142 0.68 2.00 5.85
N CYS A 143 1.28 1.35 4.88
CA CYS A 143 1.16 1.76 3.49
C CYS A 143 0.94 0.57 2.57
N GLY A 144 0.39 0.85 1.42
CA GLY A 144 0.29 -0.12 0.35
C GLY A 144 -0.99 -0.03 -0.46
N ASP A 145 -1.16 -1.04 -1.29
CA ASP A 145 -2.38 -1.26 -2.06
C ASP A 145 -3.40 -1.99 -1.19
N LEU A 146 -4.42 -1.26 -0.75
CA LEU A 146 -5.48 -1.81 0.09
C LEU A 146 -6.66 -2.35 -0.73
N ASN A 147 -6.56 -2.32 -2.05
CA ASN A 147 -7.56 -2.86 -2.98
C ASN A 147 -9.00 -2.43 -2.65
N VAL A 148 -9.17 -1.20 -2.21
CA VAL A 148 -10.48 -0.60 -1.93
C VAL A 148 -10.44 0.91 -2.14
N ALA A 149 -11.42 1.44 -2.88
CA ALA A 149 -11.78 2.85 -2.86
C ALA A 149 -12.79 3.05 -1.72
N HIS A 150 -12.49 3.91 -0.75
CA HIS A 150 -13.29 4.01 0.47
C HIS A 150 -14.67 4.60 0.22
N LYS A 151 -14.72 5.77 -0.42
CA LYS A 151 -15.94 6.54 -0.64
C LYS A 151 -16.14 6.85 -2.12
N GLU A 152 -17.32 7.37 -2.47
CA GLU A 152 -17.63 7.74 -3.86
C GLU A 152 -16.66 8.76 -4.46
N ILE A 153 -16.06 9.62 -3.65
CA ILE A 153 -15.02 10.58 -4.06
C ILE A 153 -13.72 9.89 -4.49
N ASP A 154 -13.50 8.64 -4.09
CA ASP A 154 -12.25 7.90 -4.30
C ASP A 154 -12.18 7.14 -5.64
N LEU A 155 -13.21 7.24 -6.49
CA LEU A 155 -13.18 6.68 -7.83
C LEU A 155 -14.07 7.48 -8.80
N LYS A 156 -13.73 7.40 -10.09
CA LYS A 156 -14.42 8.17 -11.12
C LYS A 156 -15.89 7.76 -11.35
N ASN A 157 -16.18 6.46 -11.29
CA ASN A 157 -17.49 5.90 -11.65
C ASN A 157 -18.10 5.07 -10.50
N PRO A 158 -18.47 5.67 -9.36
CA PRO A 158 -18.91 4.92 -8.20
C PRO A 158 -20.20 4.11 -8.44
N LYS A 159 -21.17 4.68 -9.15
CA LYS A 159 -22.48 4.03 -9.36
C LYS A 159 -22.38 2.69 -10.07
N THR A 160 -21.52 2.58 -11.08
CA THR A 160 -21.37 1.37 -11.90
C THR A 160 -20.46 0.33 -11.24
N ASN A 161 -19.71 0.70 -10.20
CA ASN A 161 -18.72 -0.15 -9.55
C ASN A 161 -19.12 -0.69 -8.18
N ARG A 162 -20.32 -0.40 -7.67
CA ARG A 162 -20.76 -0.81 -6.30
C ARG A 162 -20.75 -2.30 -6.05
N LYS A 163 -20.78 -3.12 -7.09
CA LYS A 163 -20.75 -4.58 -6.98
C LYS A 163 -19.45 -5.19 -7.52
N ASN A 164 -18.48 -4.35 -7.83
CA ASN A 164 -17.19 -4.80 -8.35
C ASN A 164 -16.14 -4.84 -7.24
N ALA A 165 -15.19 -5.76 -7.38
CA ALA A 165 -14.04 -5.84 -6.47
C ALA A 165 -13.35 -4.47 -6.32
N GLY A 166 -13.08 -4.09 -5.08
CA GLY A 166 -12.48 -2.79 -4.74
C GLY A 166 -13.49 -1.70 -4.36
N PHE A 167 -14.80 -1.91 -4.62
CA PHE A 167 -15.84 -0.93 -4.23
C PHE A 167 -17.14 -1.57 -3.74
N THR A 168 -17.10 -2.80 -3.29
CA THR A 168 -18.25 -3.44 -2.64
C THR A 168 -18.56 -2.77 -1.31
N ASP A 169 -19.82 -2.83 -0.88
CA ASP A 169 -20.22 -2.29 0.42
C ASP A 169 -19.46 -2.98 1.56
N GLU A 170 -19.18 -4.28 1.43
CA GLU A 170 -18.44 -5.09 2.39
C GLU A 170 -16.98 -4.64 2.54
N GLU A 171 -16.27 -4.44 1.43
CA GLU A 171 -14.88 -3.98 1.43
C GLU A 171 -14.78 -2.56 2.02
N ARG A 172 -15.68 -1.68 1.61
CA ARG A 172 -15.74 -0.30 2.12
C ARG A 172 -16.06 -0.26 3.61
N ALA A 173 -16.97 -1.11 4.08
CA ALA A 173 -17.30 -1.22 5.51
C ALA A 173 -16.09 -1.70 6.34
N LYS A 174 -15.32 -2.66 5.85
CA LYS A 174 -14.08 -3.09 6.52
C LYS A 174 -13.05 -1.97 6.60
N PHE A 175 -12.90 -1.16 5.56
CA PHE A 175 -12.01 -0.01 5.58
C PHE A 175 -12.48 1.04 6.60
N THR A 176 -13.77 1.32 6.65
CA THR A 176 -14.37 2.20 7.68
C THR A 176 -14.08 1.68 9.09
N THR A 177 -14.27 0.39 9.32
CA THR A 177 -13.98 -0.24 10.62
C THR A 177 -12.50 -0.12 10.98
N LEU A 178 -11.60 -0.29 9.99
CA LEU A 178 -10.17 -0.09 10.19
C LEU A 178 -9.84 1.33 10.64
N LEU A 179 -10.37 2.35 9.96
CA LEU A 179 -10.17 3.76 10.35
C LEU A 179 -10.76 4.07 11.73
N GLU A 180 -11.97 3.61 12.00
CA GLU A 180 -12.65 3.82 13.29
C GLU A 180 -11.95 3.12 14.45
N SER A 181 -11.11 2.13 14.18
CA SER A 181 -10.29 1.46 15.19
C SER A 181 -9.10 2.28 15.68
N GLY A 182 -8.86 3.47 15.09
CA GLY A 182 -7.82 4.39 15.55
C GLY A 182 -6.77 4.76 14.50
N PHE A 183 -7.13 4.70 13.20
CA PHE A 183 -6.25 5.07 12.10
C PHE A 183 -6.77 6.26 11.30
N THR A 184 -5.84 7.06 10.79
CA THR A 184 -6.08 8.22 9.94
C THR A 184 -5.67 7.93 8.50
N ASP A 185 -6.58 8.14 7.54
CA ASP A 185 -6.26 8.24 6.12
C ASP A 185 -5.54 9.57 5.88
N THR A 186 -4.23 9.53 5.68
CA THR A 186 -3.40 10.72 5.65
C THR A 186 -3.70 11.64 4.49
N PHE A 187 -4.05 11.09 3.32
CA PHE A 187 -4.43 11.92 2.18
C PHE A 187 -5.72 12.68 2.46
N ARG A 188 -6.76 12.02 2.98
CA ARG A 188 -8.04 12.66 3.33
C ARG A 188 -7.93 13.59 4.52
N TYR A 189 -6.96 13.40 5.40
CA TYR A 189 -6.67 14.34 6.47
C TYR A 189 -6.27 15.72 5.93
N PHE A 190 -5.43 15.78 4.90
CA PHE A 190 -5.01 17.03 4.27
C PHE A 190 -5.99 17.53 3.22
N TYR A 191 -6.67 16.62 2.51
CA TYR A 191 -7.52 16.92 1.34
C TYR A 191 -8.88 16.23 1.46
N PRO A 192 -9.72 16.61 2.45
CA PRO A 192 -10.95 15.88 2.75
C PRO A 192 -11.98 15.92 1.61
N GLU A 193 -11.97 16.98 0.79
CA GLU A 193 -12.96 17.22 -0.27
C GLU A 193 -12.35 17.21 -1.69
N GLN A 194 -11.07 16.88 -1.84
CA GLN A 194 -10.43 16.94 -3.15
C GLN A 194 -10.84 15.76 -4.02
N GLU A 195 -11.51 16.07 -5.13
CA GLU A 195 -11.95 15.10 -6.14
C GLU A 195 -10.89 14.87 -7.21
N GLY A 196 -11.03 13.76 -7.95
CA GLY A 196 -10.28 13.51 -9.16
C GLY A 196 -8.82 13.13 -8.97
N ILE A 197 -8.39 12.83 -7.74
CA ILE A 197 -7.04 12.36 -7.44
C ILE A 197 -7.08 10.87 -7.13
N TYR A 198 -6.44 10.09 -8.00
CA TYR A 198 -6.44 8.63 -7.95
C TYR A 198 -5.03 8.08 -7.95
N SER A 199 -4.89 6.80 -7.59
CA SER A 199 -3.60 6.11 -7.52
C SER A 199 -3.48 4.94 -8.49
N TRP A 200 -4.59 4.49 -9.06
CA TRP A 200 -4.67 3.38 -9.99
C TRP A 200 -5.64 3.65 -11.15
N TRP A 201 -5.28 3.17 -12.35
CA TRP A 201 -6.09 3.23 -13.58
C TRP A 201 -5.96 1.93 -14.33
N SER A 202 -7.07 1.36 -14.78
CA SER A 202 -7.02 0.19 -15.66
C SER A 202 -6.21 0.50 -16.93
N TYR A 203 -5.47 -0.48 -17.42
CA TYR A 203 -4.84 -0.38 -18.75
C TYR A 203 -5.85 -0.34 -19.90
N ARG A 204 -7.10 -0.74 -19.64
CA ARG A 204 -8.16 -0.79 -20.66
C ARG A 204 -8.75 0.60 -20.90
N PHE A 205 -9.24 0.81 -22.12
CA PHE A 205 -10.05 1.98 -22.51
C PHE A 205 -9.38 3.35 -22.29
N LYS A 206 -8.05 3.40 -22.27
CA LYS A 206 -7.29 4.64 -22.00
C LYS A 206 -7.72 5.33 -20.69
N ALA A 207 -7.94 4.51 -19.65
CA ALA A 207 -8.49 4.98 -18.39
C ALA A 207 -7.63 6.08 -17.74
N ARG A 208 -6.31 5.98 -17.80
CA ARG A 208 -5.41 6.99 -17.23
C ARG A 208 -5.45 8.32 -17.98
N GLU A 209 -5.49 8.28 -19.30
CA GLU A 209 -5.64 9.50 -20.13
C GLU A 209 -6.95 10.25 -19.83
N LYS A 210 -8.03 9.50 -19.56
CA LYS A 210 -9.35 10.02 -19.20
C LYS A 210 -9.50 10.32 -17.70
N ASN A 211 -8.50 10.04 -16.93
CA ASN A 211 -8.54 10.05 -15.46
C ASN A 211 -9.72 9.26 -14.87
N ALA A 212 -10.04 8.11 -15.47
CA ALA A 212 -11.03 7.18 -14.95
C ALA A 212 -10.36 6.21 -13.96
N GLY A 213 -9.94 6.76 -12.82
CA GLY A 213 -9.12 6.08 -11.85
C GLY A 213 -9.83 5.79 -10.54
N TRP A 214 -9.08 5.15 -9.65
CA TRP A 214 -9.45 4.77 -8.30
C TRP A 214 -8.32 5.14 -7.34
N ARG A 215 -8.65 5.63 -6.15
CA ARG A 215 -7.68 5.78 -5.06
C ARG A 215 -7.76 4.54 -4.18
N ILE A 216 -6.80 3.64 -4.34
CA ILE A 216 -6.72 2.36 -3.63
C ILE A 216 -5.38 2.14 -2.92
N ASP A 217 -4.42 3.03 -3.11
CA ASP A 217 -3.14 3.05 -2.42
C ASP A 217 -3.15 4.12 -1.34
N TYR A 218 -2.69 3.77 -0.14
CA TYR A 218 -2.85 4.60 1.06
C TYR A 218 -1.59 4.66 1.91
N PHE A 219 -1.49 5.75 2.68
CA PHE A 219 -0.81 5.77 3.96
C PHE A 219 -1.83 5.99 5.06
N LEU A 220 -1.89 5.03 6.00
CA LEU A 220 -2.66 5.13 7.22
C LEU A 220 -1.71 5.24 8.41
N THR A 221 -2.03 6.09 9.38
CA THR A 221 -1.23 6.23 10.60
C THR A 221 -2.11 6.07 11.82
N SER A 222 -1.54 5.57 12.91
CA SER A 222 -2.18 5.65 14.22
C SER A 222 -2.64 7.09 14.49
N ASP A 223 -3.81 7.26 15.06
CA ASP A 223 -4.38 8.58 15.38
C ASP A 223 -3.47 9.41 16.29
N SER A 224 -2.65 8.75 17.13
CA SER A 224 -1.65 9.39 17.98
C SER A 224 -0.56 10.15 17.20
N LEU A 225 -0.39 9.84 15.91
CA LEU A 225 0.58 10.52 15.02
C LEU A 225 -0.03 11.69 14.25
N ARG A 226 -1.32 11.95 14.38
CA ARG A 226 -2.05 12.93 13.55
C ARG A 226 -1.44 14.32 13.58
N ASN A 227 -1.02 14.80 14.75
CA ASN A 227 -0.39 16.11 14.93
C ASN A 227 1.05 16.17 14.39
N LYS A 228 1.64 15.04 14.02
CA LYS A 228 2.99 14.93 13.45
C LYS A 228 3.00 14.85 11.93
N LEU A 229 1.82 14.68 11.31
CA LEU A 229 1.69 14.66 9.84
C LEU A 229 2.07 16.02 9.25
N LYS A 230 2.86 16.02 8.18
CA LYS A 230 3.32 17.24 7.50
C LYS A 230 2.85 17.32 6.05
N GLY A 231 2.59 16.21 5.41
CA GLY A 231 2.07 16.20 4.04
C GLY A 231 1.73 14.80 3.56
N ALA A 232 0.84 14.75 2.57
CA ALA A 232 0.50 13.56 1.81
C ALA A 232 0.41 13.93 0.34
N HIS A 233 0.95 13.10 -0.54
CA HIS A 233 0.93 13.36 -1.97
C HIS A 233 0.68 12.07 -2.77
N ILE A 234 0.01 12.23 -3.91
CA ILE A 234 -0.19 11.15 -4.88
C ILE A 234 0.48 11.60 -6.18
N HIS A 235 1.52 10.90 -6.61
CA HIS A 235 2.36 11.26 -7.75
C HIS A 235 1.74 10.81 -9.08
N THR A 236 0.63 11.41 -9.46
CA THR A 236 -0.14 11.04 -10.67
C THR A 236 0.63 11.21 -11.97
N ASP A 237 1.71 11.98 -11.97
CA ASP A 237 2.62 12.24 -13.09
C ASP A 237 3.70 11.17 -13.27
N ILE A 238 3.81 10.20 -12.34
CA ILE A 238 4.80 9.12 -12.42
C ILE A 238 4.17 7.90 -13.09
N PHE A 239 4.85 7.40 -14.11
CA PHE A 239 4.46 6.23 -14.92
C PHE A 239 5.41 5.06 -14.65
N GLY A 240 5.11 3.90 -15.22
CA GLY A 240 5.89 2.65 -15.08
C GLY A 240 5.10 1.49 -14.51
N SER A 241 3.93 1.77 -13.94
CA SER A 241 2.94 0.82 -13.44
C SER A 241 1.54 1.34 -13.76
N ASP A 242 0.51 0.52 -13.59
CA ASP A 242 -0.89 0.96 -13.60
C ASP A 242 -1.29 1.67 -12.29
N HIS A 243 -0.44 1.61 -11.27
CA HIS A 243 -0.48 2.48 -10.10
C HIS A 243 0.56 3.59 -10.21
N CYS A 244 0.35 4.70 -9.49
CA CYS A 244 1.37 5.69 -9.23
C CYS A 244 1.83 5.64 -7.75
N PRO A 245 3.03 6.17 -7.44
CA PRO A 245 3.50 6.24 -6.07
C PRO A 245 2.63 7.17 -5.21
N VAL A 246 2.48 6.82 -3.94
CA VAL A 246 1.89 7.69 -2.90
C VAL A 246 2.94 8.01 -1.85
N GLU A 247 2.83 9.18 -1.23
CA GLU A 247 3.83 9.74 -0.33
C GLU A 247 3.22 10.20 0.98
N LEU A 248 3.97 10.00 2.05
CA LEU A 248 3.73 10.59 3.37
C LEU A 248 4.99 11.30 3.85
N THR A 249 4.85 12.51 4.37
CA THR A 249 5.88 13.19 5.15
C THR A 249 5.40 13.41 6.57
N ILE A 250 6.24 13.08 7.56
CA ILE A 250 5.90 13.10 8.98
C ILE A 250 7.12 13.51 9.81
N GLU A 251 6.89 14.14 10.94
CA GLU A 251 7.92 14.54 11.91
C GLU A 251 7.79 13.68 13.18
N LEU A 252 8.64 12.67 13.28
CA LEU A 252 8.71 11.73 14.40
C LEU A 252 9.87 12.04 15.32
#